data_5976a46ce31291aa817f8f3af893cee3
#
_entry.id   5976a46ce31291aa817f8f3af893cee3
#
_cell.length_a   1.000
_cell.length_b   1.000
_cell.length_c   1.000
_cell.angle_alpha   90.00
_cell.angle_beta   90.00
_cell.angle_gamma   90.00
#
_symmetry.space_group_name_H-M   'P 1'
#
loop_
_entity.id
_entity.type
_entity.pdbx_description
1 polymer ?
#
loop_
_entity_poly.entity_id
_entity_poly.type
_entity_poly.pdbx_seq_one_letter_code
_entity_poly.pdbx_strand_id
1 'polypeptide(L)'
;VRFIATGVPVEQIDTSLKPGDLNFIARTRDAYVYENPRALPRVMLLTDWRLADFEDLLHNGWPDVDPRRTVLLKKAPVGFPGGAVAGGSARLLRYANTEVVVEVEAPAGGILLLNDIWQPWWRADIDGSDAEILKADVIFRAVVCPRGRHVVRFTFHPFAGAFAEMAGKVMSLKQR
;
A
#
# COMPACT_ATOMS: atom_id res chain seq x y z
N VAL A 1 -9.59 -1.63 -4.25
CA VAL A 1 -10.70 -2.23 -3.48
C VAL A 1 -11.35 -3.31 -4.32
N ARG A 2 -11.59 -4.51 -3.75
CA ARG A 2 -12.21 -5.63 -4.47
C ARG A 2 -13.73 -5.54 -4.46
N PHE A 3 -14.33 -5.20 -3.33
CA PHE A 3 -15.78 -5.08 -3.21
C PHE A 3 -16.18 -3.64 -2.93
N ILE A 4 -17.22 -3.19 -3.60
CA ILE A 4 -17.79 -1.85 -3.50
C ILE A 4 -19.26 -2.00 -3.14
N ALA A 5 -19.71 -1.29 -2.12
CA ALA A 5 -21.12 -1.25 -1.74
C ALA A 5 -21.63 0.19 -1.88
N THR A 6 -22.76 0.37 -2.57
CA THR A 6 -23.36 1.67 -2.87
C THR A 6 -24.85 1.67 -2.51
N GLY A 7 -25.38 2.79 -2.07
CA GLY A 7 -26.82 2.94 -1.72
C GLY A 7 -27.75 2.96 -2.93
N VAL A 8 -27.22 3.27 -4.11
CA VAL A 8 -27.92 3.28 -5.41
C VAL A 8 -27.09 2.50 -6.43
N PRO A 9 -27.66 2.09 -7.57
CA PRO A 9 -26.87 1.49 -8.65
C PRO A 9 -25.66 2.34 -9.01
N VAL A 10 -24.50 1.69 -9.21
CA VAL A 10 -23.21 2.41 -9.41
C VAL A 10 -23.22 3.28 -10.65
N GLU A 11 -23.99 2.94 -11.67
CA GLU A 11 -24.15 3.70 -12.91
C GLU A 11 -24.83 5.06 -12.68
N GLN A 12 -25.53 5.23 -11.55
CA GLN A 12 -26.11 6.52 -11.14
C GLN A 12 -25.08 7.40 -10.42
N ILE A 13 -23.98 6.82 -9.93
CA ILE A 13 -22.91 7.54 -9.23
C ILE A 13 -21.80 7.92 -10.22
N ASP A 14 -21.44 7.00 -11.09
CA ASP A 14 -20.36 7.18 -12.07
C ASP A 14 -20.84 6.70 -13.46
N THR A 15 -21.20 7.66 -14.29
CA THR A 15 -21.68 7.44 -15.66
C THR A 15 -20.56 7.11 -16.64
N SER A 16 -19.30 7.21 -16.22
CA SER A 16 -18.12 6.86 -17.04
C SER A 16 -17.80 5.38 -17.05
N LEU A 17 -18.39 4.60 -16.15
CA LEU A 17 -18.18 3.16 -16.04
C LEU A 17 -18.68 2.44 -17.31
N LYS A 18 -17.85 1.51 -17.77
CA LYS A 18 -18.15 0.66 -18.92
C LYS A 18 -18.60 -0.72 -18.45
N PRO A 19 -19.39 -1.45 -19.26
CA PRO A 19 -19.70 -2.86 -18.99
C PRO A 19 -18.43 -3.67 -18.71
N GLY A 20 -18.40 -4.38 -17.58
CA GLY A 20 -17.26 -5.18 -17.14
C GLY A 20 -16.24 -4.43 -16.24
N ASP A 21 -16.38 -3.13 -16.04
CA ASP A 21 -15.56 -2.39 -15.06
C ASP A 21 -15.86 -2.85 -13.63
N LEU A 22 -17.14 -3.08 -13.35
CA LEU A 22 -17.61 -3.66 -12.09
C LEU A 22 -18.63 -4.77 -12.38
N ASN A 23 -18.53 -5.86 -11.65
CA ASN A 23 -19.48 -6.97 -11.73
C ASN A 23 -20.51 -6.85 -10.61
N PHE A 24 -21.78 -6.71 -10.95
CA PHE A 24 -22.85 -6.77 -9.95
C PHE A 24 -22.90 -8.16 -9.32
N ILE A 25 -22.85 -8.24 -7.97
CA ILE A 25 -22.90 -9.49 -7.22
C ILE A 25 -24.26 -9.70 -6.57
N ALA A 26 -24.72 -8.71 -5.81
CA ALA A 26 -25.94 -8.83 -5.04
C ALA A 26 -26.56 -7.47 -4.68
N ARG A 27 -27.87 -7.50 -4.42
CA ARG A 27 -28.58 -6.43 -3.74
C ARG A 27 -28.94 -6.89 -2.34
N THR A 28 -28.53 -6.13 -1.35
CA THR A 28 -28.99 -6.27 0.04
C THR A 28 -30.16 -5.31 0.27
N ARG A 29 -30.70 -5.28 1.50
CA ARG A 29 -31.74 -4.31 1.88
C ARG A 29 -31.29 -2.85 1.66
N ASP A 30 -30.00 -2.57 1.95
CA ASP A 30 -29.48 -1.22 2.07
C ASP A 30 -28.37 -0.90 1.06
N ALA A 31 -27.94 -1.87 0.23
CA ALA A 31 -26.83 -1.66 -0.70
C ALA A 31 -26.87 -2.56 -1.94
N TYR A 32 -26.30 -2.02 -3.02
CA TYR A 32 -25.88 -2.74 -4.22
C TYR A 32 -24.40 -3.11 -4.04
N VAL A 33 -24.06 -4.38 -4.22
CA VAL A 33 -22.68 -4.89 -4.02
C VAL A 33 -22.10 -5.27 -5.38
N TYR A 34 -20.90 -4.75 -5.64
CA TYR A 34 -20.16 -4.99 -6.87
C TYR A 34 -18.77 -5.54 -6.56
N GLU A 35 -18.24 -6.37 -7.46
CA GLU A 35 -16.85 -6.77 -7.46
C GLU A 35 -16.08 -6.00 -8.53
N ASN A 36 -14.91 -5.47 -8.16
CA ASN A 36 -13.94 -4.94 -9.09
C ASN A 36 -13.03 -6.09 -9.57
N PRO A 37 -13.17 -6.59 -10.80
CA PRO A 37 -12.36 -7.69 -11.32
C PRO A 37 -10.88 -7.30 -11.50
N ARG A 38 -10.58 -5.98 -11.53
CA ARG A 38 -9.22 -5.45 -11.68
C ARG A 38 -8.56 -5.13 -10.34
N ALA A 39 -9.21 -5.47 -9.21
CA ALA A 39 -8.64 -5.23 -7.90
C ALA A 39 -7.29 -5.92 -7.73
N LEU A 40 -6.29 -5.15 -7.32
CA LEU A 40 -4.97 -5.69 -7.02
C LEU A 40 -4.98 -6.47 -5.69
N PRO A 41 -4.10 -7.47 -5.54
CA PRO A 41 -3.89 -8.17 -4.27
C PRO A 41 -3.54 -7.21 -3.14
N ARG A 42 -3.83 -7.60 -1.91
CA ARG A 42 -3.48 -6.79 -0.72
C ARG A 42 -1.98 -6.66 -0.52
N VAL A 43 -1.23 -7.68 -0.87
CA VAL A 43 0.24 -7.69 -0.82
C VAL A 43 0.79 -8.07 -2.18
N MET A 44 1.82 -7.36 -2.62
CA MET A 44 2.47 -7.58 -3.90
C MET A 44 3.97 -7.34 -3.76
N LEU A 45 4.78 -8.19 -4.40
CA LEU A 45 6.19 -7.92 -4.60
C LEU A 45 6.37 -7.30 -5.98
N LEU A 46 6.85 -6.06 -6.01
CA LEU A 46 7.07 -5.28 -7.22
C LEU A 46 8.56 -5.15 -7.51
N THR A 47 8.92 -5.18 -8.79
CA THR A 47 10.31 -5.17 -9.23
C THR A 47 10.72 -3.85 -9.85
N ASP A 48 9.80 -2.91 -9.96
CA ASP A 48 10.05 -1.59 -10.52
C ASP A 48 9.39 -0.49 -9.69
N TRP A 49 9.91 0.74 -9.81
CA TRP A 49 9.38 1.90 -9.10
C TRP A 49 9.64 3.19 -9.87
N ARG A 50 8.82 4.21 -9.59
CA ARG A 50 9.04 5.59 -10.06
C ARG A 50 8.88 6.58 -8.91
N LEU A 51 9.69 7.63 -8.92
CA LEU A 51 9.41 8.79 -8.09
C LEU A 51 8.16 9.50 -8.62
N ALA A 52 7.30 9.93 -7.71
CA ALA A 52 6.11 10.68 -8.03
C ALA A 52 5.84 11.75 -6.97
N ASP A 53 5.47 12.93 -7.43
CA ASP A 53 4.84 13.91 -6.56
C ASP A 53 3.38 13.52 -6.36
N PHE A 54 3.01 13.22 -5.13
CA PHE A 54 1.67 12.73 -4.84
C PHE A 54 0.60 13.82 -4.90
N GLU A 55 0.97 15.08 -4.77
CA GLU A 55 0.04 16.20 -4.98
C GLU A 55 -0.23 16.37 -6.48
N ASP A 56 0.81 16.26 -7.30
CA ASP A 56 0.66 16.27 -8.75
C ASP A 56 -0.24 15.14 -9.27
N LEU A 57 -0.08 13.92 -8.72
CA LEU A 57 -0.94 12.78 -9.08
C LEU A 57 -2.42 13.03 -8.78
N LEU A 58 -2.73 13.75 -7.70
CA LEU A 58 -4.11 14.06 -7.33
C LEU A 58 -4.75 15.08 -8.28
N HIS A 59 -3.96 15.95 -8.91
CA HIS A 59 -4.44 16.99 -9.82
C HIS A 59 -4.42 16.54 -11.29
N ASN A 60 -3.35 15.86 -11.71
CA ASN A 60 -3.08 15.54 -13.12
C ASN A 60 -3.37 14.06 -13.45
N GLY A 61 -3.74 13.27 -12.44
CA GLY A 61 -4.08 11.86 -12.63
C GLY A 61 -2.87 10.93 -12.55
N TRP A 62 -3.16 9.65 -12.73
CA TRP A 62 -2.17 8.58 -12.59
C TRP A 62 -1.34 8.45 -13.87
N PRO A 63 -0.01 8.26 -13.79
CA PRO A 63 0.81 8.06 -14.98
C PRO A 63 0.48 6.70 -15.63
N ASP A 64 0.77 6.59 -16.92
CA ASP A 64 0.63 5.33 -17.66
C ASP A 64 1.73 4.34 -17.24
N VAL A 65 1.46 3.60 -16.18
CA VAL A 65 2.31 2.53 -15.64
C VAL A 65 1.46 1.33 -15.26
N ASP A 66 2.00 0.13 -15.44
CA ASP A 66 1.34 -1.09 -14.94
C ASP A 66 1.50 -1.18 -13.41
N PRO A 67 0.42 -1.04 -12.62
CA PRO A 67 0.49 -1.10 -11.15
C PRO A 67 0.79 -2.51 -10.62
N ARG A 68 0.84 -3.54 -11.49
CA ARG A 68 1.29 -4.89 -11.12
C ARG A 68 2.80 -5.04 -11.17
N ARG A 69 3.52 -4.05 -11.71
CA ARG A 69 4.98 -4.08 -11.88
C ARG A 69 5.66 -2.90 -11.20
N THR A 70 5.05 -1.72 -11.28
CA THR A 70 5.65 -0.45 -10.89
C THR A 70 4.87 0.18 -9.75
N VAL A 71 5.55 0.49 -8.66
CA VAL A 71 5.01 1.28 -7.55
C VAL A 71 5.46 2.73 -7.66
N LEU A 72 4.58 3.67 -7.34
CA LEU A 72 4.92 5.09 -7.24
C LEU A 72 5.36 5.41 -5.81
N LEU A 73 6.54 5.97 -5.66
CA LEU A 73 7.14 6.28 -4.35
C LEU A 73 7.35 7.79 -4.20
N LYS A 74 7.11 8.30 -2.99
CA LYS A 74 7.39 9.71 -2.66
C LYS A 74 8.90 10.00 -2.57
N LYS A 75 9.72 8.98 -2.26
CA LYS A 75 11.19 9.07 -2.22
C LYS A 75 11.83 7.81 -2.81
N ALA A 76 13.05 7.95 -3.31
CA ALA A 76 13.81 6.81 -3.84
C ALA A 76 14.08 5.76 -2.74
N PRO A 77 13.89 4.47 -3.02
CA PRO A 77 14.21 3.41 -2.09
C PRO A 77 15.72 3.23 -1.97
N VAL A 78 16.21 3.01 -0.76
CA VAL A 78 17.61 2.70 -0.53
C VAL A 78 17.85 1.22 -0.77
N GLY A 79 18.92 0.87 -1.48
CA GLY A 79 19.35 -0.53 -1.68
C GLY A 79 18.58 -1.30 -2.75
N PHE A 80 17.66 -0.67 -3.49
CA PHE A 80 16.97 -1.30 -4.61
C PHE A 80 16.85 -0.34 -5.80
N PRO A 81 17.68 -0.51 -6.85
CA PRO A 81 17.68 0.39 -8.00
C PRO A 81 16.47 0.24 -8.92
N GLY A 82 15.69 -0.83 -8.77
CA GLY A 82 14.59 -1.16 -9.69
C GLY A 82 15.04 -1.92 -10.93
N GLY A 83 14.07 -2.25 -11.80
CA GLY A 83 14.34 -2.93 -13.07
C GLY A 83 14.77 -4.40 -12.94
N ALA A 84 14.54 -5.01 -11.77
CA ALA A 84 14.82 -6.43 -11.59
C ALA A 84 13.91 -7.29 -12.50
N VAL A 85 14.43 -8.42 -12.94
CA VAL A 85 13.64 -9.40 -13.69
C VAL A 85 12.44 -9.82 -12.84
N ALA A 86 11.26 -9.81 -13.44
CA ALA A 86 10.04 -10.22 -12.78
C ALA A 86 10.20 -11.63 -12.18
N GLY A 87 9.82 -11.80 -10.95
CA GLY A 87 9.90 -13.06 -10.23
C GLY A 87 9.74 -12.85 -8.74
N GLY A 88 9.37 -13.93 -8.05
CA GLY A 88 9.10 -13.90 -6.63
C GLY A 88 7.61 -13.78 -6.30
N SER A 89 7.34 -13.78 -5.00
CA SER A 89 5.97 -13.78 -4.49
C SER A 89 5.88 -13.09 -3.14
N ALA A 90 4.66 -12.64 -2.81
CA ALA A 90 4.33 -12.17 -1.48
C ALA A 90 3.07 -12.89 -1.01
N ARG A 91 3.10 -13.48 0.18
CA ARG A 91 2.00 -14.24 0.76
C ARG A 91 1.66 -13.71 2.14
N LEU A 92 0.42 -13.30 2.32
CA LEU A 92 -0.09 -12.85 3.60
C LEU A 92 -0.18 -14.05 4.57
N LEU A 93 0.56 -14.01 5.69
CA LEU A 93 0.53 -15.03 6.74
C LEU A 93 -0.47 -14.66 7.84
N ARG A 94 -0.51 -13.38 8.20
CA ARG A 94 -1.40 -12.86 9.25
C ARG A 94 -1.87 -11.45 8.86
N TYR A 95 -3.12 -11.17 9.14
CA TYR A 95 -3.72 -9.86 8.98
C TYR A 95 -4.61 -9.53 10.16
N ALA A 96 -4.19 -8.56 10.96
CA ALA A 96 -4.93 -8.05 12.11
C ALA A 96 -4.83 -6.52 12.15
N ASN A 97 -5.67 -5.87 12.94
CA ASN A 97 -5.74 -4.40 12.99
C ASN A 97 -4.41 -3.74 13.42
N THR A 98 -3.59 -4.44 14.17
CA THR A 98 -2.32 -3.93 14.71
C THR A 98 -1.10 -4.69 14.24
N GLU A 99 -1.27 -5.74 13.44
CA GLU A 99 -0.17 -6.55 12.95
C GLU A 99 -0.49 -7.16 11.59
N VAL A 100 0.44 -7.01 10.65
CA VAL A 100 0.40 -7.69 9.35
C VAL A 100 1.72 -8.42 9.14
N VAL A 101 1.66 -9.72 8.84
CA VAL A 101 2.85 -10.55 8.58
C VAL A 101 2.78 -11.12 7.18
N VAL A 102 3.84 -10.92 6.42
CA VAL A 102 3.96 -11.31 5.02
C VAL A 102 5.22 -12.13 4.81
N GLU A 103 5.09 -13.30 4.20
CA GLU A 103 6.22 -14.04 3.66
C GLU A 103 6.52 -13.53 2.25
N VAL A 104 7.77 -13.23 1.99
CA VAL A 104 8.24 -12.70 0.70
C VAL A 104 9.33 -13.62 0.15
N GLU A 105 9.20 -13.96 -1.12
CA GLU A 105 10.27 -14.59 -1.89
C GLU A 105 10.71 -13.62 -2.99
N ALA A 106 11.89 -13.04 -2.83
CA ALA A 106 12.44 -11.98 -3.68
C ALA A 106 13.77 -12.41 -4.32
N PRO A 107 13.77 -13.20 -5.42
CA PRO A 107 15.01 -13.76 -6.00
C PRO A 107 16.04 -12.71 -6.41
N ALA A 108 15.61 -11.51 -6.73
CA ALA A 108 16.46 -10.38 -7.12
C ALA A 108 16.29 -9.15 -6.20
N GLY A 109 15.64 -9.30 -5.05
CA GLY A 109 15.13 -8.20 -4.26
C GLY A 109 13.83 -7.63 -4.85
N GLY A 110 13.27 -6.62 -4.20
CA GLY A 110 12.05 -5.97 -4.66
C GLY A 110 11.44 -5.02 -3.64
N ILE A 111 10.28 -4.52 -3.96
CA ILE A 111 9.49 -3.68 -3.07
C ILE A 111 8.22 -4.44 -2.71
N LEU A 112 8.08 -4.79 -1.44
CA LEU A 112 6.81 -5.31 -0.91
C LEU A 112 5.85 -4.14 -0.74
N LEU A 113 4.81 -4.11 -1.57
CA LEU A 113 3.68 -3.20 -1.44
C LEU A 113 2.59 -3.85 -0.59
N LEU A 114 2.16 -3.17 0.46
CA LEU A 114 0.96 -3.48 1.22
C LEU A 114 -0.10 -2.44 0.89
N ASN A 115 -1.13 -2.86 0.15
CA ASN A 115 -2.29 -2.04 -0.24
C ASN A 115 -3.17 -1.74 0.98
N ASP A 116 -2.61 -1.00 1.93
CA ASP A 116 -3.21 -0.63 3.19
C ASP A 116 -2.73 0.77 3.60
N ILE A 117 -3.59 1.56 4.25
CA ILE A 117 -3.35 2.99 4.49
C ILE A 117 -2.06 3.20 5.26
N TRP A 118 -1.20 4.05 4.72
CA TRP A 118 0.00 4.52 5.40
C TRP A 118 -0.39 5.43 6.58
N GLN A 119 0.24 5.18 7.73
CA GLN A 119 0.17 6.04 8.90
C GLN A 119 1.54 6.07 9.59
N PRO A 120 1.94 7.17 10.23
CA PRO A 120 3.28 7.33 10.81
C PRO A 120 3.57 6.42 12.00
N TRP A 121 2.54 5.78 12.56
CA TRP A 121 2.68 4.93 13.75
C TRP A 121 2.86 3.45 13.43
N TRP A 122 2.92 3.09 12.16
CA TRP A 122 3.34 1.77 11.75
C TRP A 122 4.86 1.67 11.75
N ARG A 123 5.36 0.54 12.17
CA ARG A 123 6.75 0.12 12.04
C ARG A 123 6.82 -1.15 11.23
N ALA A 124 7.97 -1.40 10.60
CA ALA A 124 8.21 -2.63 9.90
C ALA A 124 9.54 -3.24 10.34
N ASP A 125 9.61 -4.54 10.34
CA ASP A 125 10.86 -5.31 10.42
C ASP A 125 10.89 -6.36 9.31
N ILE A 126 12.11 -6.72 8.89
CA ILE A 126 12.41 -7.84 8.01
C ILE A 126 13.29 -8.79 8.80
N ASP A 127 12.78 -9.99 9.08
CA ASP A 127 13.46 -11.01 9.88
C ASP A 127 13.94 -10.49 11.25
N GLY A 128 13.17 -9.59 11.86
CA GLY A 128 13.46 -8.96 13.14
C GLY A 128 14.40 -7.75 13.07
N SER A 129 14.86 -7.33 11.89
CA SER A 129 15.65 -6.12 11.70
C SER A 129 14.76 -4.96 11.23
N ASP A 130 14.86 -3.79 11.86
CA ASP A 130 14.06 -2.62 11.51
C ASP A 130 14.17 -2.28 10.02
N ALA A 131 13.04 -2.02 9.39
CA ALA A 131 12.93 -1.63 8.00
C ALA A 131 12.16 -0.32 7.83
N GLU A 132 12.62 0.52 6.91
CA GLU A 132 11.94 1.77 6.60
C GLU A 132 10.63 1.52 5.85
N ILE A 133 9.54 2.14 6.32
CA ILE A 133 8.27 2.17 5.59
C ILE A 133 8.25 3.36 4.64
N LEU A 134 8.17 3.07 3.35
CA LEU A 134 7.99 4.05 2.29
C LEU A 134 6.50 4.33 2.07
N LYS A 135 6.16 5.60 1.83
CA LYS A 135 4.83 5.96 1.36
C LYS A 135 4.75 5.65 -0.13
N ALA A 136 3.77 4.85 -0.50
CA ALA A 136 3.60 4.29 -1.83
C ALA A 136 2.20 4.59 -2.37
N ASP A 137 2.09 4.76 -3.69
CA ASP A 137 0.81 4.90 -4.41
C ASP A 137 -0.16 5.87 -3.70
N VAL A 138 0.36 7.02 -3.27
CA VAL A 138 -0.31 8.11 -2.54
C VAL A 138 -0.66 7.74 -1.09
N ILE A 139 -1.35 6.63 -0.86
CA ILE A 139 -1.91 6.29 0.45
C ILE A 139 -1.41 4.97 1.04
N PHE A 140 -0.65 4.17 0.29
CA PHE A 140 -0.22 2.85 0.74
C PHE A 140 1.18 2.88 1.37
N ARG A 141 1.61 1.73 1.87
CA ARG A 141 2.92 1.55 2.49
C ARG A 141 3.69 0.43 1.82
N ALA A 142 5.00 0.63 1.72
CA ALA A 142 5.90 -0.35 1.13
C ALA A 142 7.19 -0.46 1.92
N VAL A 143 7.90 -1.58 1.76
CA VAL A 143 9.26 -1.77 2.27
C VAL A 143 10.15 -2.37 1.19
N VAL A 144 11.44 -2.03 1.23
CA VAL A 144 12.44 -2.65 0.35
C VAL A 144 12.80 -4.01 0.93
N CYS A 145 12.60 -5.07 0.17
CA CYS A 145 12.99 -6.42 0.52
C CYS A 145 14.33 -6.76 -0.16
N PRO A 146 15.34 -7.18 0.57
CA PRO A 146 16.58 -7.67 -0.02
C PRO A 146 16.34 -8.98 -0.80
N ARG A 147 17.36 -9.41 -1.51
CA ARG A 147 17.31 -10.70 -2.21
C ARG A 147 17.19 -11.85 -1.20
N GLY A 148 16.26 -12.77 -1.44
CA GLY A 148 16.08 -13.97 -0.64
C GLY A 148 14.64 -14.23 -0.25
N ARG A 149 14.47 -15.12 0.72
CA ARG A 149 13.19 -15.39 1.38
C ARG A 149 13.19 -14.71 2.74
N HIS A 150 12.13 -13.94 3.03
CA HIS A 150 12.04 -13.09 4.21
C HIS A 150 10.64 -13.15 4.81
N VAL A 151 10.57 -12.85 6.10
CA VAL A 151 9.31 -12.54 6.79
C VAL A 151 9.30 -11.06 7.12
N VAL A 152 8.36 -10.34 6.53
CA VAL A 152 8.13 -8.92 6.79
C VAL A 152 6.97 -8.79 7.76
N ARG A 153 7.20 -8.08 8.85
CA ARG A 153 6.19 -7.78 9.86
C ARG A 153 5.96 -6.28 9.93
N PHE A 154 4.69 -5.89 9.88
CA PHE A 154 4.25 -4.53 10.18
C PHE A 154 3.52 -4.54 11.52
N THR A 155 3.86 -3.61 12.42
CA THR A 155 3.22 -3.46 13.73
C THR A 155 2.75 -2.02 13.93
N PHE A 156 1.57 -1.85 14.52
CA PHE A 156 0.98 -0.55 14.76
C PHE A 156 1.17 -0.12 16.23
N HIS A 157 1.75 1.06 16.43
CA HIS A 157 2.14 1.59 17.74
C HIS A 157 1.45 2.93 18.04
N PRO A 158 0.11 2.97 18.22
CA PRO A 158 -0.63 4.23 18.33
C PRO A 158 -0.23 5.06 19.56
N PHE A 159 0.02 4.42 20.69
CA PHE A 159 0.36 5.13 21.93
C PHE A 159 1.78 5.71 21.89
N ALA A 160 2.76 4.93 21.49
CA ALA A 160 4.15 5.40 21.37
C ALA A 160 4.27 6.52 20.33
N GLY A 161 3.54 6.45 19.20
CA GLY A 161 3.49 7.51 18.21
C GLY A 161 2.87 8.79 18.73
N ALA A 162 1.73 8.72 19.42
CA ALA A 162 1.06 9.88 19.98
C ALA A 162 1.92 10.57 21.07
N PHE A 163 2.61 9.81 21.91
CA PHE A 163 3.54 10.36 22.89
C PHE A 163 4.74 11.04 22.25
N ALA A 164 5.32 10.47 21.20
CA ALA A 164 6.45 11.06 20.48
C ALA A 164 6.05 12.39 19.80
N GLU A 165 4.86 12.46 19.18
CA GLU A 165 4.33 13.70 18.59
C GLU A 165 4.07 14.77 19.64
N MET A 166 3.48 14.42 20.80
CA MET A 166 3.27 15.37 21.90
C MET A 166 4.59 15.91 22.45
N ALA A 167 5.57 15.05 22.68
CA ALA A 167 6.90 15.45 23.13
C ALA A 167 7.58 16.38 22.13
N GLY A 168 7.53 16.09 20.84
CA GLY A 168 8.06 16.93 19.77
C GLY A 168 7.42 18.31 19.71
N LYS A 169 6.07 18.39 19.85
CA LYS A 169 5.35 19.67 19.91
C LYS A 169 5.73 20.50 21.12
N VAL A 170 5.87 19.88 22.30
CA VAL A 170 6.28 20.60 23.54
C VAL A 170 7.71 21.14 23.42
N MET A 171 8.63 20.38 22.81
CA MET A 171 9.99 20.85 22.58
C MET A 171 10.05 22.00 21.57
N SER A 172 9.28 21.98 20.51
CA SER A 172 9.23 23.08 19.52
C SER A 172 8.63 24.36 20.06
N LEU A 173 7.72 24.28 21.05
CA LEU A 173 7.14 25.44 21.74
C LEU A 173 8.11 26.10 22.75
N LYS A 174 9.10 25.34 23.27
CA LYS A 174 10.13 25.88 24.19
C LYS A 174 11.29 26.57 23.46
N GLN A 175 11.39 26.45 22.14
CA GLN A 175 12.45 27.07 21.33
C GLN A 175 11.98 28.36 20.61
N ARG A 176 10.76 28.81 20.86
CA ARG A 176 10.22 30.12 20.46
C ARG A 176 10.12 31.05 21.65
#